data_d8dba87742d33f4fbccb6568de602dd5
#
_entry.id   d8dba87742d33f4fbccb6568de602dd5
#
_cell.length_a   1.000
_cell.length_b   1.000
_cell.length_c   1.000
_cell.angle_alpha   90.00
_cell.angle_beta   90.00
_cell.angle_gamma   90.00
#
_symmetry.space_group_name_H-M   'P 1'
#
loop_
_entity.id
_entity.type
_entity.pdbx_description
1 polymer ?
#
loop_
_entity_poly.entity_id
_entity_poly.type
_entity_poly.pdbx_seq_one_letter_code
_entity_poly.pdbx_strand_id
1 'polypeptide(L)'
;EYRVNLITRLEKAARAFRDACLAVNDPYLPLDENGWNVHQLAVHTRDVDRLVYGLRVRQTALEDNPEFPSFDGDAYMAENYEASEPLSDILDGLVRSVESLVELLRALPDEAWSRVSRHTMLGGGLTLQSWVEKSLAHMEEHLETVKTHSQV
;
A
#
# COMPACT_ATOMS: atom_id res chain seq x y z
N GLU A 1 -14.68 13.39 10.16
CA GLU A 1 -14.45 12.45 11.27
C GLU A 1 -14.00 11.10 10.77
N TYR A 2 -14.80 10.46 9.93
CA TYR A 2 -14.44 9.18 9.31
C TYR A 2 -13.16 9.29 8.47
N ARG A 3 -13.04 10.34 7.67
CA ARG A 3 -11.88 10.56 6.80
C ARG A 3 -10.62 10.84 7.60
N VAL A 4 -10.73 11.58 8.68
CA VAL A 4 -9.61 11.82 9.60
C VAL A 4 -9.12 10.49 10.18
N ASN A 5 -10.05 9.62 10.56
CA ASN A 5 -9.70 8.30 11.07
C ASN A 5 -9.04 7.41 10.01
N LEU A 6 -9.52 7.46 8.76
CA LEU A 6 -8.90 6.72 7.66
C LEU A 6 -7.44 7.14 7.47
N ILE A 7 -7.18 8.44 7.43
CA ILE A 7 -5.83 8.99 7.24
C ILE A 7 -4.92 8.55 8.38
N THR A 8 -5.39 8.69 9.61
CA THR A 8 -4.62 8.31 10.80
C THR A 8 -4.30 6.82 10.80
N ARG A 9 -5.29 5.98 10.44
CA ARG A 9 -5.08 4.53 10.37
C ARG A 9 -4.09 4.15 9.28
N LEU A 10 -4.14 4.82 8.13
CA LEU A 10 -3.23 4.53 7.02
C LEU A 10 -1.78 4.80 7.43
N GLU A 11 -1.52 5.95 8.05
CA GLU A 11 -0.20 6.30 8.53
C GLU A 11 0.29 5.31 9.59
N LYS A 12 -0.59 4.98 10.54
CA LYS A 12 -0.29 4.05 11.61
C LYS A 12 -0.01 2.64 11.08
N ALA A 13 -0.81 2.18 10.11
CA ALA A 13 -0.66 0.85 9.53
C ALA A 13 0.68 0.70 8.80
N ALA A 14 1.11 1.72 8.06
CA ALA A 14 2.39 1.69 7.36
C ALA A 14 3.57 1.58 8.34
N ARG A 15 3.54 2.35 9.43
CA ARG A 15 4.58 2.29 10.46
C ARG A 15 4.57 0.96 11.20
N ALA A 16 3.38 0.45 11.52
CA ALA A 16 3.25 -0.85 12.18
C ALA A 16 3.73 -1.99 11.28
N PHE A 17 3.46 -1.91 9.98
CA PHE A 17 3.96 -2.90 9.02
C PHE A 17 5.49 -2.88 8.97
N ARG A 18 6.10 -1.70 8.90
CA ARG A 18 7.56 -1.56 8.97
C ARG A 18 8.11 -2.21 10.23
N ASP A 19 7.55 -1.87 11.38
CA ASP A 19 8.05 -2.35 12.66
C ASP A 19 7.89 -3.88 12.79
N ALA A 20 6.78 -4.42 12.31
CA ALA A 20 6.55 -5.87 12.32
C ALA A 20 7.54 -6.61 11.40
N CYS A 21 7.81 -6.07 10.21
CA CYS A 21 8.78 -6.68 9.30
C CYS A 21 10.20 -6.65 9.87
N LEU A 22 10.60 -5.54 10.50
CA LEU A 22 11.93 -5.41 11.08
C LEU A 22 12.11 -6.29 12.34
N ALA A 23 11.03 -6.71 12.96
CA ALA A 23 11.07 -7.52 14.17
C ALA A 23 11.30 -9.02 13.91
N VAL A 24 11.12 -9.49 12.67
CA VAL A 24 11.34 -10.91 12.38
C VAL A 24 12.84 -11.25 12.42
N ASN A 25 13.16 -12.47 12.85
CA ASN A 25 14.55 -12.91 12.99
C ASN A 25 15.24 -13.05 11.62
N ASP A 26 14.56 -13.68 10.66
CA ASP A 26 15.08 -13.89 9.32
C ASP A 26 14.00 -13.54 8.29
N PRO A 27 14.13 -12.40 7.59
CA PRO A 27 13.13 -11.98 6.62
C PRO A 27 13.08 -12.84 5.35
N TYR A 28 14.02 -13.75 5.17
CA TYR A 28 14.08 -14.61 3.98
C TYR A 28 13.48 -15.99 4.22
N LEU A 29 13.03 -16.30 5.42
CA LEU A 29 12.30 -17.53 5.67
C LEU A 29 10.85 -17.39 5.25
N PRO A 30 10.26 -18.38 4.53
CA PRO A 30 8.87 -18.30 4.11
C PRO A 30 7.93 -18.11 5.31
N LEU A 31 6.90 -17.26 5.13
CA LEU A 31 5.88 -17.05 6.14
C LEU A 31 4.97 -18.26 6.29
N ASP A 32 4.72 -18.97 5.18
CA ASP A 32 4.01 -20.24 5.18
C ASP A 32 4.55 -21.11 4.03
N GLU A 33 3.98 -22.31 3.85
CA GLU A 33 4.47 -23.32 2.90
C GLU A 33 4.55 -22.83 1.46
N ASN A 34 3.63 -21.97 1.04
CA ASN A 34 3.50 -21.49 -0.33
C ASN A 34 3.58 -19.97 -0.44
N GLY A 35 3.80 -19.31 0.70
CA GLY A 35 3.80 -17.86 0.76
C GLY A 35 5.15 -17.24 0.49
N TRP A 36 5.12 -15.93 0.33
CA TRP A 36 6.34 -15.15 0.28
C TRP A 36 6.98 -15.07 1.66
N ASN A 37 8.27 -14.73 1.68
CA ASN A 37 8.93 -14.35 2.92
C ASN A 37 8.64 -12.86 3.23
N VAL A 38 9.10 -12.39 4.37
CA VAL A 38 8.89 -10.99 4.80
C VAL A 38 9.53 -10.01 3.82
N HIS A 39 10.72 -10.31 3.33
CA HIS A 39 11.41 -9.43 2.37
C HIS A 39 10.58 -9.26 1.08
N GLN A 40 10.08 -10.36 0.53
CA GLN A 40 9.21 -10.32 -0.65
C GLN A 40 7.92 -9.56 -0.37
N LEU A 41 7.30 -9.79 0.77
CA LEU A 41 6.06 -9.11 1.16
C LEU A 41 6.28 -7.61 1.32
N ALA A 42 7.40 -7.21 1.90
CA ALA A 42 7.75 -5.80 2.05
C ALA A 42 7.93 -5.13 0.68
N VAL A 43 8.63 -5.78 -0.25
CA VAL A 43 8.79 -5.27 -1.62
C VAL A 43 7.45 -5.14 -2.32
N HIS A 44 6.62 -6.18 -2.24
CA HIS A 44 5.28 -6.18 -2.82
C HIS A 44 4.42 -5.04 -2.25
N THR A 45 4.41 -4.87 -0.95
CA THR A 45 3.61 -3.83 -0.29
C THR A 45 4.07 -2.45 -0.70
N ARG A 46 5.38 -2.20 -0.75
CA ARG A 46 5.94 -0.93 -1.24
C ARG A 46 5.56 -0.68 -2.70
N ASP A 47 5.73 -1.68 -3.56
CA ASP A 47 5.49 -1.52 -4.99
C ASP A 47 4.00 -1.29 -5.29
N VAL A 48 3.11 -2.01 -4.63
CA VAL A 48 1.67 -1.85 -4.81
C VAL A 48 1.20 -0.50 -4.27
N ASP A 49 1.75 -0.02 -3.17
CA ASP A 49 1.48 1.34 -2.72
C ASP A 49 1.92 2.35 -3.78
N ARG A 50 3.14 2.22 -4.27
CA ARG A 50 3.73 3.18 -5.20
C ARG A 50 3.08 3.16 -6.58
N LEU A 51 2.77 1.97 -7.10
CA LEU A 51 2.34 1.78 -8.48
C LEU A 51 0.83 1.60 -8.64
N VAL A 52 0.12 1.29 -7.56
CA VAL A 52 -1.31 1.01 -7.60
C VAL A 52 -2.08 1.95 -6.68
N TYR A 53 -2.17 1.65 -5.40
CA TYR A 53 -3.08 2.38 -4.52
C TYR A 53 -2.67 3.82 -4.27
N GLY A 54 -1.42 4.06 -3.93
CA GLY A 54 -0.93 5.43 -3.72
C GLY A 54 -0.99 6.26 -5.00
N LEU A 55 -0.67 5.65 -6.13
CA LEU A 55 -0.78 6.29 -7.43
C LEU A 55 -2.22 6.68 -7.74
N ARG A 56 -3.15 5.74 -7.55
CA ARG A 56 -4.57 5.97 -7.83
C ARG A 56 -5.17 7.06 -6.95
N VAL A 57 -4.80 7.08 -5.68
CA VAL A 57 -5.23 8.15 -4.76
C VAL A 57 -4.74 9.50 -5.28
N ARG A 58 -3.45 9.61 -5.59
CA ARG A 58 -2.87 10.86 -6.06
C ARG A 58 -3.49 11.34 -7.37
N GLN A 59 -3.62 10.45 -8.34
CA GLN A 59 -4.17 10.83 -9.63
C GLN A 59 -5.65 11.16 -9.56
N THR A 60 -6.42 10.44 -8.75
CA THR A 60 -7.84 10.77 -8.57
C THR A 60 -8.02 12.13 -7.90
N ALA A 61 -7.11 12.49 -6.98
CA ALA A 61 -7.13 13.79 -6.32
C ALA A 61 -6.76 14.94 -7.25
N LEU A 62 -5.87 14.70 -8.21
CA LEU A 62 -5.24 15.78 -8.99
C LEU A 62 -5.67 15.83 -10.45
N GLU A 63 -6.23 14.75 -10.99
CA GLU A 63 -6.62 14.67 -12.40
C GLU A 63 -8.14 14.53 -12.53
N ASP A 64 -8.64 14.79 -13.75
CA ASP A 64 -10.07 14.72 -14.02
C ASP A 64 -10.43 13.32 -14.54
N ASN A 65 -11.15 12.54 -13.70
CA ASN A 65 -11.65 11.21 -14.02
C ASN A 65 -10.60 10.30 -14.69
N PRO A 66 -9.45 10.10 -14.04
CA PRO A 66 -8.39 9.26 -14.61
C PRO A 66 -8.83 7.81 -14.74
N GLU A 67 -8.23 7.10 -15.70
CA GLU A 67 -8.47 5.68 -15.89
C GLU A 67 -7.26 4.87 -15.47
N PHE A 68 -7.48 3.78 -14.75
CA PHE A 68 -6.42 2.91 -14.25
C PHE A 68 -6.52 1.51 -14.86
N PRO A 69 -5.40 0.95 -15.34
CA PRO A 69 -5.36 -0.44 -15.77
C PRO A 69 -5.30 -1.40 -14.59
N SER A 70 -5.59 -2.67 -14.87
CA SER A 70 -5.30 -3.75 -13.92
C SER A 70 -3.81 -3.87 -13.70
N PHE A 71 -3.42 -4.34 -12.51
CA PHE A 71 -2.04 -4.56 -12.15
C PHE A 71 -1.86 -5.99 -11.66
N ASP A 72 -0.95 -6.73 -12.30
CA ASP A 72 -0.61 -8.09 -11.90
C ASP A 72 0.61 -8.04 -10.98
N GLY A 73 0.36 -8.12 -9.68
CA GLY A 73 1.41 -8.03 -8.66
C GLY A 73 2.40 -9.19 -8.71
N ASP A 74 1.91 -10.39 -9.01
CA ASP A 74 2.77 -11.58 -9.08
C ASP A 74 3.73 -11.50 -10.28
N ALA A 75 3.22 -11.08 -11.43
CA ALA A 75 4.05 -10.90 -12.62
C ALA A 75 5.09 -9.80 -12.39
N TYR A 76 4.70 -8.69 -11.76
CA TYR A 76 5.62 -7.61 -11.46
C TYR A 76 6.75 -8.07 -10.53
N MET A 77 6.43 -8.83 -9.49
CA MET A 77 7.42 -9.41 -8.58
C MET A 77 8.38 -10.35 -9.32
N ALA A 78 7.86 -11.20 -10.19
CA ALA A 78 8.68 -12.14 -10.95
C ALA A 78 9.72 -11.43 -11.81
N GLU A 79 9.38 -10.26 -12.34
CA GLU A 79 10.28 -9.50 -13.23
C GLU A 79 11.21 -8.53 -12.48
N ASN A 80 10.81 -8.02 -11.33
CA ASN A 80 11.48 -6.86 -10.73
C ASN A 80 12.04 -7.10 -9.34
N TYR A 81 11.78 -8.22 -8.70
CA TYR A 81 12.20 -8.47 -7.33
C TYR A 81 13.73 -8.58 -7.21
N GLU A 82 14.28 -7.86 -6.25
CA GLU A 82 15.71 -7.86 -5.94
C GLU A 82 15.90 -8.25 -4.47
N ALA A 83 16.34 -9.50 -4.24
CA ALA A 83 16.55 -10.02 -2.89
C ALA A 83 17.64 -9.28 -2.12
N SER A 84 18.54 -8.61 -2.83
CA SER A 84 19.66 -7.87 -2.21
C SER A 84 19.29 -6.47 -1.76
N GLU A 85 18.10 -5.97 -2.08
CA GLU A 85 17.69 -4.64 -1.63
C GLU A 85 17.54 -4.64 -0.11
N PRO A 86 18.18 -3.71 0.63
CA PRO A 86 18.08 -3.70 2.09
C PRO A 86 16.63 -3.54 2.57
N LEU A 87 16.20 -4.41 3.47
CA LEU A 87 14.84 -4.40 4.00
C LEU A 87 14.48 -3.05 4.62
N SER A 88 15.39 -2.45 5.38
CA SER A 88 15.16 -1.14 5.98
C SER A 88 14.90 -0.06 4.94
N ASP A 89 15.59 -0.09 3.81
CA ASP A 89 15.40 0.90 2.74
C ASP A 89 14.02 0.73 2.08
N ILE A 90 13.61 -0.51 1.85
CA ILE A 90 12.27 -0.83 1.32
C ILE A 90 11.19 -0.25 2.22
N LEU A 91 11.29 -0.53 3.51
CA LEU A 91 10.29 -0.15 4.50
C LEU A 91 10.28 1.35 4.76
N ASP A 92 11.45 1.98 4.83
CA ASP A 92 11.55 3.44 4.98
C ASP A 92 10.98 4.15 3.75
N GLY A 93 11.21 3.60 2.56
CA GLY A 93 10.61 4.12 1.33
C GLY A 93 9.11 4.04 1.35
N LEU A 94 8.55 2.91 1.82
CA LEU A 94 7.09 2.75 1.97
C LEU A 94 6.53 3.78 2.94
N VAL A 95 7.11 3.90 4.12
CA VAL A 95 6.61 4.85 5.13
C VAL A 95 6.67 6.28 4.62
N ARG A 96 7.77 6.69 3.98
CA ARG A 96 7.88 8.04 3.40
C ARG A 96 6.83 8.29 2.32
N SER A 97 6.56 7.30 1.48
CA SER A 97 5.54 7.40 0.44
C SER A 97 4.15 7.59 1.06
N VAL A 98 3.84 6.81 2.09
CA VAL A 98 2.54 6.92 2.79
C VAL A 98 2.44 8.26 3.53
N GLU A 99 3.51 8.71 4.17
CA GLU A 99 3.52 10.01 4.86
C GLU A 99 3.25 11.16 3.88
N SER A 100 3.87 11.11 2.71
CA SER A 100 3.62 12.09 1.65
C SER A 100 2.17 12.06 1.18
N LEU A 101 1.60 10.87 1.03
CA LEU A 101 0.19 10.72 0.66
C LEU A 101 -0.74 11.26 1.74
N VAL A 102 -0.45 10.98 2.99
CA VAL A 102 -1.21 11.48 4.14
C VAL A 102 -1.19 13.00 4.19
N GLU A 103 -0.04 13.62 3.92
CA GLU A 103 0.07 15.07 3.86
C GLU A 103 -0.83 15.65 2.76
N LEU A 104 -0.83 15.04 1.58
CA LEU A 104 -1.73 15.43 0.49
C LEU A 104 -3.18 15.31 0.92
N LEU A 105 -3.57 14.18 1.49
CA LEU A 105 -4.96 13.93 1.88
C LEU A 105 -5.45 14.91 2.94
N ARG A 106 -4.60 15.26 3.90
CA ARG A 106 -4.96 16.24 4.95
C ARG A 106 -5.18 17.64 4.41
N ALA A 107 -4.55 17.97 3.30
CA ALA A 107 -4.68 19.28 2.68
C ALA A 107 -5.87 19.39 1.73
N LEU A 108 -6.52 18.28 1.38
CA LEU A 108 -7.63 18.29 0.44
C LEU A 108 -8.93 18.81 1.06
N PRO A 109 -9.73 19.59 0.31
CA PRO A 109 -11.08 19.95 0.76
C PRO A 109 -11.98 18.73 0.74
N ASP A 110 -13.06 18.78 1.52
CA ASP A 110 -13.99 17.65 1.65
C ASP A 110 -14.56 17.18 0.30
N GLU A 111 -14.81 18.12 -0.61
CA GLU A 111 -15.36 17.81 -1.93
C GLU A 111 -14.44 16.92 -2.77
N ALA A 112 -13.14 17.01 -2.55
CA ALA A 112 -12.16 16.21 -3.31
C ALA A 112 -12.33 14.72 -3.06
N TRP A 113 -12.84 14.31 -1.91
CA TRP A 113 -13.03 12.90 -1.55
C TRP A 113 -14.08 12.20 -2.40
N SER A 114 -14.96 12.97 -3.07
CA SER A 114 -15.97 12.46 -3.99
C SER A 114 -15.50 12.48 -5.45
N ARG A 115 -14.29 12.94 -5.73
CA ARG A 115 -13.74 12.90 -7.10
C ARG A 115 -13.69 11.47 -7.57
N VAL A 116 -13.96 11.26 -8.87
CA VAL A 116 -14.12 9.92 -9.43
C VAL A 116 -12.98 9.55 -10.36
N SER A 117 -12.84 8.24 -10.54
CA SER A 117 -11.91 7.62 -11.46
C SER A 117 -12.58 6.43 -12.13
N ARG A 118 -11.88 5.83 -13.09
CA ARG A 118 -12.34 4.65 -13.82
C ARG A 118 -11.25 3.57 -13.75
N HIS A 119 -11.68 2.35 -13.79
CA HIS A 119 -10.78 1.19 -13.87
C HIS A 119 -11.20 0.34 -15.06
N THR A 120 -10.23 -0.15 -15.84
CA THR A 120 -10.52 -0.89 -17.06
C THR A 120 -11.39 -2.13 -16.85
N MET A 121 -11.28 -2.76 -15.67
CA MET A 121 -12.05 -3.97 -15.34
C MET A 121 -13.20 -3.72 -14.37
N LEU A 122 -13.04 -2.75 -13.44
CA LEU A 122 -14.02 -2.48 -12.40
C LEU A 122 -15.05 -1.42 -12.80
N GLY A 123 -14.81 -0.69 -13.88
CA GLY A 123 -15.73 0.34 -14.36
C GLY A 123 -15.45 1.71 -13.76
N GLY A 124 -16.46 2.59 -13.88
CA GLY A 124 -16.36 3.98 -13.43
C GLY A 124 -16.93 4.21 -12.04
N GLY A 125 -16.90 5.49 -11.61
CA GLY A 125 -17.45 5.91 -10.34
C GLY A 125 -16.66 5.52 -9.12
N LEU A 126 -15.38 5.16 -9.27
CA LEU A 126 -14.51 4.82 -8.15
C LEU A 126 -13.98 6.13 -7.55
N THR A 127 -14.41 6.42 -6.32
CA THR A 127 -14.10 7.70 -5.67
C THR A 127 -12.71 7.69 -5.05
N LEU A 128 -12.19 8.89 -4.79
CA LEU A 128 -10.96 9.06 -4.02
C LEU A 128 -11.08 8.32 -2.68
N GLN A 129 -12.19 8.48 -1.98
CA GLN A 129 -12.41 7.81 -0.70
C GLN A 129 -12.29 6.28 -0.83
N SER A 130 -12.85 5.70 -1.87
CA SER A 130 -12.78 4.24 -2.08
C SER A 130 -11.34 3.77 -2.31
N TRP A 131 -10.53 4.55 -3.00
CA TRP A 131 -9.11 4.20 -3.19
C TRP A 131 -8.33 4.29 -1.88
N VAL A 132 -8.61 5.29 -1.04
CA VAL A 132 -7.98 5.39 0.28
C VAL A 132 -8.36 4.18 1.14
N GLU A 133 -9.64 3.80 1.12
CA GLU A 133 -10.12 2.62 1.85
C GLU A 133 -9.44 1.33 1.37
N LYS A 134 -9.28 1.18 0.06
CA LYS A 134 -8.59 0.01 -0.52
C LYS A 134 -7.10 -0.01 -0.16
N SER A 135 -6.45 1.15 -0.16
CA SER A 135 -5.05 1.27 0.24
C SER A 135 -4.86 0.84 1.70
N LEU A 136 -5.73 1.32 2.57
CA LEU A 136 -5.69 0.95 3.99
C LEU A 136 -5.94 -0.54 4.18
N ALA A 137 -6.95 -1.10 3.53
CA ALA A 137 -7.28 -2.52 3.64
C ALA A 137 -6.10 -3.40 3.20
N HIS A 138 -5.43 -3.04 2.12
CA HIS A 138 -4.26 -3.75 1.62
C HIS A 138 -3.11 -3.72 2.65
N MET A 139 -2.84 -2.55 3.21
CA MET A 139 -1.78 -2.38 4.20
C MET A 139 -2.08 -3.18 5.47
N GLU A 140 -3.32 -3.12 5.95
CA GLU A 140 -3.73 -3.84 7.15
C GLU A 140 -3.72 -5.35 6.96
N GLU A 141 -4.08 -5.82 5.77
CA GLU A 141 -4.03 -7.24 5.43
C GLU A 141 -2.60 -7.77 5.51
N HIS A 142 -1.66 -7.07 4.91
CA HIS A 142 -0.26 -7.50 4.92
C HIS A 142 0.37 -7.37 6.31
N LEU A 143 0.00 -6.36 7.06
CA LEU A 143 0.42 -6.23 8.46
C LEU A 143 -0.04 -7.47 9.26
N GLU A 144 -1.29 -7.85 9.09
CA GLU A 144 -1.84 -9.01 9.79
C GLU A 144 -1.13 -10.31 9.38
N THR A 145 -0.78 -10.46 8.10
CA THR A 145 -0.03 -11.60 7.61
C THR A 145 1.32 -11.72 8.32
N VAL A 146 2.06 -10.62 8.45
CA VAL A 146 3.36 -10.64 9.13
C VAL A 146 3.19 -10.99 10.60
N LYS A 147 2.22 -10.38 11.27
CA LYS A 147 1.97 -10.60 12.70
C LYS A 147 1.54 -12.04 13.01
N THR A 148 0.72 -12.61 12.13
CA THR A 148 0.14 -13.95 12.34
C THR A 148 1.13 -15.06 12.00
N HIS A 149 1.93 -14.89 10.95
CA HIS A 149 2.80 -15.93 10.43
C HIS A 149 4.29 -15.68 10.70
N SER A 150 4.63 -14.58 11.38
CA SER A 150 6.03 -14.30 11.67
C SER A 150 6.62 -15.31 12.64
N GLN A 151 7.90 -15.59 12.49
CA GLN A 151 8.66 -16.44 13.39
C GLN A 151 8.91 -15.71 14.70
N VAL A 152 8.87 -16.46 15.75
CA VAL A 152 9.11 -15.93 17.07
C VAL A 152 10.48 -16.41 17.57
#